data_3180662c7253caa42223a9bc0d3136da
#
_entry.id   3180662c7253caa42223a9bc0d3136da
#
_cell.length_a   1.000
_cell.length_b   1.000
_cell.length_c   1.000
_cell.angle_alpha   90.00
_cell.angle_beta   90.00
_cell.angle_gamma   90.00
#
_symmetry.space_group_name_H-M   'P 1'
#
loop_
_entity.id
_entity.type
_entity.pdbx_description
1 polymer ?
#
loop_
_entity_poly.entity_id
_entity_poly.type
_entity_poly.pdbx_seq_one_letter_code
_entity_poly.pdbx_strand_id
1 'polypeptide(L)'
;MNSIVQKPWGYYEILKSGKRFLVKKLFVKPGGMLSLQNHEHRSEHWLVAEGEAEVTLDKKTINLVENENIFIPKRALHRIANKGSKDLIIIEMWYGEILDENDIKRYEDIYERI
;
A
#
# COMPACT_ATOMS: atom_id res chain seq x y z
N MET A 1 -7.70 -7.22 -19.28
CA MET A 1 -6.52 -7.84 -18.66
C MET A 1 -5.88 -6.87 -17.67
N ASN A 2 -5.56 -7.32 -16.49
CA ASN A 2 -4.97 -6.47 -15.45
C ASN A 2 -3.46 -6.39 -15.63
N SER A 3 -2.90 -5.23 -15.30
CA SER A 3 -1.47 -4.99 -15.37
C SER A 3 -0.82 -5.34 -14.03
N ILE A 4 0.23 -6.15 -14.07
CA ILE A 4 1.02 -6.52 -12.90
C ILE A 4 2.35 -5.80 -12.96
N VAL A 5 2.75 -5.15 -11.86
CA VAL A 5 4.01 -4.43 -11.74
C VAL A 5 4.83 -5.05 -10.62
N GLN A 6 6.00 -5.58 -10.97
CA GLN A 6 6.91 -6.20 -10.00
C GLN A 6 7.61 -5.13 -9.17
N LYS A 7 7.75 -5.40 -7.88
CA LYS A 7 8.41 -4.54 -6.90
C LYS A 7 9.35 -5.38 -6.03
N PRO A 8 10.34 -4.76 -5.36
CA PRO A 8 11.23 -5.53 -4.47
C PRO A 8 10.51 -6.28 -3.35
N TRP A 9 9.36 -5.78 -2.92
CA TRP A 9 8.57 -6.35 -1.81
C TRP A 9 7.51 -7.36 -2.27
N GLY A 10 7.30 -7.51 -3.58
CA GLY A 10 6.27 -8.37 -4.16
C GLY A 10 5.78 -7.81 -5.47
N TYR A 11 4.48 -7.56 -5.58
CA TYR A 11 3.93 -6.95 -6.80
C TYR A 11 2.60 -6.26 -6.49
N TYR A 12 2.17 -5.41 -7.40
CA TYR A 12 0.79 -4.94 -7.39
C TYR A 12 0.13 -5.19 -8.75
N GLU A 13 -1.18 -5.25 -8.71
CA GLU A 13 -2.00 -5.45 -9.90
C GLU A 13 -3.11 -4.42 -9.88
N ILE A 14 -3.25 -3.66 -10.98
CA ILE A 14 -4.34 -2.69 -11.11
C ILE A 14 -5.58 -3.47 -11.53
N LEU A 15 -6.61 -3.44 -10.68
CA LEU A 15 -7.84 -4.18 -10.92
C LEU A 15 -8.89 -3.35 -11.66
N LYS A 16 -9.01 -2.07 -11.32
CA LYS A 16 -10.00 -1.17 -11.91
C LYS A 16 -9.59 0.27 -11.69
N SER A 17 -9.90 1.13 -12.62
CA SER A 17 -9.72 2.56 -12.44
C SER A 17 -10.91 3.32 -12.98
N GLY A 18 -11.17 4.48 -12.40
CA GLY A 18 -12.20 5.40 -12.84
C GLY A 18 -11.65 6.81 -12.80
N LYS A 19 -12.53 7.79 -12.89
CA LYS A 19 -12.12 9.20 -12.94
C LYS A 19 -11.42 9.65 -11.66
N ARG A 20 -11.89 9.16 -10.50
CA ARG A 20 -11.40 9.60 -9.19
C ARG A 20 -10.95 8.47 -8.28
N PHE A 21 -10.89 7.24 -8.81
CA PHE A 21 -10.46 6.10 -8.01
C PHE A 21 -9.62 5.14 -8.81
N LEU A 22 -8.80 4.38 -8.09
CA LEU A 22 -8.02 3.30 -8.66
C LEU A 22 -7.95 2.19 -7.62
N VAL A 23 -8.24 0.96 -8.02
CA VAL A 23 -8.22 -0.21 -7.13
C VAL A 23 -7.06 -1.11 -7.52
N LYS A 24 -6.27 -1.48 -6.53
CA LYS A 24 -5.13 -2.36 -6.69
C LYS A 24 -5.22 -3.56 -5.76
N LYS A 25 -4.61 -4.65 -6.19
CA LYS A 25 -4.23 -5.76 -5.33
C LYS A 25 -2.74 -5.64 -5.07
N LEU A 26 -2.33 -5.58 -3.80
CA LEU A 26 -0.93 -5.65 -3.40
C LEU A 26 -0.63 -7.05 -2.88
N PHE A 27 0.43 -7.65 -3.39
CA PHE A 27 0.98 -8.89 -2.87
C PHE A 27 2.31 -8.55 -2.20
N VAL A 28 2.41 -8.78 -0.89
CA VAL A 28 3.63 -8.50 -0.13
C VAL A 28 4.16 -9.83 0.41
N LYS A 29 5.33 -10.22 -0.06
CA LYS A 29 5.97 -11.46 0.36
C LYS A 29 6.37 -11.38 1.84
N PRO A 30 6.54 -12.54 2.53
CA PRO A 30 7.09 -12.55 3.88
C PRO A 30 8.40 -11.78 3.94
N GLY A 31 8.54 -10.86 4.89
CA GLY A 31 9.71 -9.98 5.00
C GLY A 31 9.65 -8.76 4.09
N GLY A 32 8.69 -8.68 3.18
CA GLY A 32 8.54 -7.51 2.30
C GLY A 32 8.07 -6.28 3.07
N MET A 33 8.56 -5.12 2.66
CA MET A 33 8.22 -3.87 3.32
C MET A 33 8.23 -2.74 2.29
N LEU A 34 7.11 -2.03 2.17
CA LEU A 34 7.05 -0.87 1.32
C LEU A 34 7.84 0.28 1.96
N SER A 35 8.20 1.28 1.17
CA SER A 35 8.87 2.47 1.70
C SER A 35 7.94 3.23 2.66
N LEU A 36 8.53 3.97 3.59
CA LEU A 36 7.79 4.96 4.36
C LEU A 36 7.58 6.15 3.43
N GLN A 37 6.33 6.46 3.14
CA GLN A 37 5.98 7.35 2.04
C GLN A 37 4.73 8.17 2.34
N ASN A 38 4.54 9.23 1.55
CA ASN A 38 3.27 9.94 1.53
C ASN A 38 2.93 10.40 0.11
N HIS A 39 1.69 10.85 -0.07
CA HIS A 39 1.14 11.29 -1.35
C HIS A 39 0.36 12.59 -1.17
N GLU A 40 0.53 13.53 -2.12
CA GLU A 40 -0.09 14.85 -2.04
C GLU A 40 -1.55 14.86 -2.50
N HIS A 41 -1.88 14.03 -3.49
CA HIS A 41 -3.13 14.19 -4.26
C HIS A 41 -4.15 13.09 -4.04
N ARG A 42 -3.86 12.10 -3.22
CA ARG A 42 -4.80 11.00 -2.98
C ARG A 42 -4.83 10.55 -1.52
N SER A 43 -5.98 10.05 -1.12
CA SER A 43 -6.13 9.23 0.09
C SER A 43 -6.20 7.76 -0.33
N GLU A 44 -6.06 6.85 0.64
CA GLU A 44 -6.09 5.42 0.37
C GLU A 44 -6.93 4.68 1.40
N HIS A 45 -7.54 3.59 0.98
CA HIS A 45 -8.20 2.63 1.85
C HIS A 45 -7.53 1.29 1.65
N TRP A 46 -7.15 0.63 2.72
CA TRP A 46 -6.51 -0.67 2.67
C TRP A 46 -7.35 -1.71 3.40
N LEU A 47 -7.65 -2.81 2.73
CA LEU A 47 -8.35 -3.94 3.30
C LEU A 47 -7.45 -5.16 3.23
N VAL A 48 -7.21 -5.81 4.37
CA VAL A 48 -6.41 -7.04 4.40
C VAL A 48 -7.31 -8.19 3.94
N ALA A 49 -6.95 -8.76 2.79
CA ALA A 49 -7.69 -9.89 2.21
C ALA A 49 -7.10 -11.23 2.66
N GLU A 50 -5.78 -11.32 2.82
CA GLU A 50 -5.09 -12.51 3.30
C GLU A 50 -3.87 -12.10 4.12
N GLY A 51 -3.57 -12.84 5.18
CA GLY A 51 -2.38 -12.63 5.98
C GLY A 51 -2.56 -11.55 7.02
N GLU A 52 -1.44 -10.99 7.46
CA GLU A 52 -1.40 -9.95 8.48
C GLU A 52 -0.49 -8.83 8.05
N ALA A 53 -0.91 -7.59 8.29
CA ALA A 53 -0.16 -6.40 7.93
C ALA A 53 0.27 -5.63 9.16
N GLU A 54 1.54 -5.22 9.21
CA GLU A 54 1.97 -4.19 10.13
C GLU A 54 1.94 -2.87 9.37
N VAL A 55 1.07 -1.97 9.80
CA VAL A 55 0.87 -0.68 9.16
C VAL A 55 1.45 0.42 10.03
N THR A 56 2.29 1.25 9.44
CA THR A 56 2.71 2.50 10.05
C THR A 56 1.84 3.60 9.48
N LEU A 57 1.22 4.37 10.37
CA LEU A 57 0.43 5.55 10.01
C LEU A 57 0.87 6.70 10.91
N ASP A 58 1.59 7.65 10.31
CA ASP A 58 2.29 8.72 11.02
C ASP A 58 3.20 8.14 12.10
N LYS A 59 2.90 8.36 13.38
CA LYS A 59 3.72 7.85 14.49
C LYS A 59 3.18 6.57 15.11
N LYS A 60 2.12 6.00 14.54
CA LYS A 60 1.45 4.82 15.09
C LYS A 60 1.82 3.57 14.31
N THR A 61 1.93 2.46 15.00
CA THR A 61 2.07 1.14 14.40
C THR A 61 0.82 0.34 14.73
N ILE A 62 0.16 -0.18 13.71
CA ILE A 62 -1.12 -0.86 13.84
C ILE A 62 -1.00 -2.22 13.15
N ASN A 63 -1.42 -3.29 13.82
CA ASN A 63 -1.48 -4.61 13.20
C ASN A 63 -2.90 -4.87 12.72
N LEU A 64 -3.04 -5.22 11.44
CA LEU A 64 -4.31 -5.56 10.83
C LEU A 64 -4.31 -7.03 10.45
N VAL A 65 -5.41 -7.71 10.78
CA VAL A 65 -5.64 -9.10 10.37
C VAL A 65 -6.68 -9.13 9.25
N GLU A 66 -6.95 -10.32 8.73
CA GLU A 66 -7.91 -10.50 7.63
C GLU A 66 -9.24 -9.84 7.92
N ASN A 67 -9.79 -9.21 6.91
CA ASN A 67 -11.05 -8.46 6.93
C ASN A 67 -10.99 -7.12 7.68
N GLU A 68 -9.85 -6.72 8.23
CA GLU A 68 -9.69 -5.40 8.81
C GLU A 68 -9.22 -4.40 7.75
N ASN A 69 -9.57 -3.13 7.95
CA ASN A 69 -9.24 -2.08 7.01
C ASN A 69 -8.76 -0.83 7.72
N ILE A 70 -8.13 0.07 6.97
CA ILE A 70 -7.64 1.34 7.50
C ILE A 70 -7.76 2.42 6.41
N PHE A 71 -8.09 3.64 6.82
CA PHE A 71 -8.07 4.81 5.95
C PHE A 71 -6.77 5.58 6.13
N ILE A 72 -6.13 5.91 5.02
CA ILE A 72 -4.88 6.68 5.00
C ILE A 72 -5.21 8.05 4.39
N PRO A 73 -5.24 9.13 5.20
CA PRO A 73 -5.50 10.46 4.66
C PRO A 73 -4.39 10.94 3.71
N LYS A 74 -4.72 11.91 2.88
CA LYS A 74 -3.71 12.61 2.09
C LYS A 74 -2.57 13.09 3.00
N ARG A 75 -1.34 13.00 2.52
CA ARG A 75 -0.11 13.48 3.16
C ARG A 75 0.33 12.72 4.41
N ALA A 76 -0.50 11.81 4.93
CA ALA A 76 -0.10 11.01 6.08
C ALA A 76 1.06 10.07 5.71
N LEU A 77 2.06 9.98 6.58
CA LEU A 77 3.15 9.03 6.40
C LEU A 77 2.64 7.63 6.64
N HIS A 78 2.96 6.72 5.74
CA HIS A 78 2.45 5.36 5.86
C HIS A 78 3.41 4.34 5.26
N ARG A 79 3.30 3.11 5.74
CA ARG A 79 4.09 1.97 5.30
C ARG A 79 3.33 0.69 5.60
N ILE A 80 3.44 -0.29 4.70
CA ILE A 80 2.97 -1.64 4.91
C ILE A 80 4.20 -2.54 5.05
N ALA A 81 4.19 -3.42 6.04
CA ALA A 81 5.21 -4.45 6.21
C ALA A 81 4.55 -5.79 6.46
N ASN A 82 5.12 -6.84 5.86
CA ASN A 82 4.73 -8.22 6.15
C ASN A 82 5.79 -8.84 7.06
N LYS A 83 5.52 -8.80 8.36
CA LYS A 83 6.40 -9.37 9.39
C LYS A 83 6.11 -10.85 9.64
N GLY A 84 5.06 -11.39 9.03
CA GLY A 84 4.67 -12.78 9.20
C GLY A 84 5.40 -13.73 8.27
N SER A 85 5.00 -15.01 8.34
CA SER A 85 5.58 -16.09 7.53
C SER A 85 4.72 -16.45 6.32
N LYS A 86 3.55 -15.83 6.18
CA LYS A 86 2.60 -16.08 5.09
C LYS A 86 2.55 -14.88 4.16
N ASP A 87 2.05 -15.10 2.95
CA ASP A 87 1.82 -14.01 1.99
C ASP A 87 0.77 -13.05 2.54
N LEU A 88 0.94 -11.78 2.23
CA LEU A 88 0.00 -10.73 2.57
C LEU A 88 -0.63 -10.21 1.29
N ILE A 89 -1.97 -10.18 1.26
CA ILE A 89 -2.71 -9.57 0.15
C ILE A 89 -3.57 -8.45 0.69
N ILE A 90 -3.39 -7.27 0.10
CA ILE A 90 -4.16 -6.07 0.44
C ILE A 90 -4.91 -5.60 -0.80
N ILE A 91 -6.18 -5.28 -0.61
CA ILE A 91 -6.96 -4.55 -1.62
C ILE A 91 -6.86 -3.08 -1.24
N GLU A 92 -6.27 -2.31 -2.13
CA GLU A 92 -5.99 -0.88 -1.92
C GLU A 92 -6.82 -0.06 -2.88
N MET A 93 -7.50 0.95 -2.37
CA MET A 93 -8.22 1.90 -3.22
C MET A 93 -7.64 3.29 -3.01
N TRP A 94 -7.25 3.92 -4.10
CA TRP A 94 -6.89 5.34 -4.15
C TRP A 94 -8.12 6.16 -4.43
N TYR A 95 -8.21 7.32 -3.81
CA TYR A 95 -9.25 8.29 -4.13
C TYR A 95 -8.66 9.69 -4.23
N GLY A 96 -8.92 10.39 -5.33
CA GLY A 96 -8.43 11.74 -5.54
C GLY A 96 -8.62 12.21 -6.96
N GLU A 97 -8.28 13.48 -7.20
CA GLU A 97 -8.40 14.07 -8.54
C GLU A 97 -7.21 13.75 -9.43
N ILE A 98 -6.05 13.50 -8.82
CA ILE A 98 -4.82 13.17 -9.54
C ILE A 98 -4.34 11.81 -9.03
N LEU A 99 -4.36 10.81 -9.90
CA LEU A 99 -4.01 9.42 -9.57
C LEU A 99 -2.78 9.02 -10.36
N ASP A 100 -1.60 9.45 -9.88
CA ASP A 100 -0.32 9.26 -10.54
C ASP A 100 0.61 8.47 -9.64
N GLU A 101 1.25 7.42 -10.16
CA GLU A 101 2.24 6.62 -9.43
C GLU A 101 3.43 7.47 -9.00
N ASN A 102 3.72 8.55 -9.72
CA ASN A 102 4.82 9.46 -9.40
C ASN A 102 4.48 10.44 -8.27
N ASP A 103 3.23 10.47 -7.80
CA ASP A 103 2.82 11.24 -6.64
C ASP A 103 3.24 10.49 -5.37
N ILE A 104 4.54 10.47 -5.11
CA ILE A 104 5.11 9.75 -3.98
C ILE A 104 6.38 10.45 -3.50
N LYS A 105 6.51 10.60 -2.20
CA LYS A 105 7.77 10.96 -1.56
C LYS A 105 8.14 9.84 -0.60
N ARG A 106 9.34 9.29 -0.76
CA ARG A 106 9.87 8.23 0.09
C ARG A 106 10.81 8.83 1.12
N TYR A 107 10.66 8.40 2.36
CA TYR A 107 11.48 8.86 3.50
C TYR A 107 12.43 7.78 3.98
N GLU A 108 12.00 6.51 3.94
CA GLU A 108 12.79 5.34 4.29
C GLU A 108 12.44 4.21 3.34
N ASP A 109 13.45 3.48 2.89
CA ASP A 109 13.23 2.35 1.99
C ASP A 109 14.37 1.35 2.18
N ILE A 110 14.04 0.12 2.65
CA ILE A 110 15.04 -0.92 2.84
C ILE A 110 15.67 -1.39 1.52
N TYR A 111 15.05 -1.07 0.39
CA TYR A 111 15.55 -1.38 -0.96
C TYR A 111 16.30 -0.21 -1.60
N GLU A 112 16.52 0.86 -0.85
CA GLU A 112 17.33 2.01 -1.27
C GLU A 112 16.83 2.73 -2.53
N ARG A 113 15.50 2.89 -2.68
CA ARG A 113 14.89 3.60 -3.82
C ARG A 113 14.68 5.10 -3.57
N ILE A 114 15.23 5.60 -2.50
CA ILE A 114 15.10 7.03 -2.16
C ILE A 114 15.98 7.87 -3.08
#